data_029404b6696ec7aff643ea4653b41e5a
#
_entry.id   029404b6696ec7aff643ea4653b41e5a
#
_cell.length_a   1.000
_cell.length_b   1.000
_cell.length_c   1.000
_cell.angle_alpha   90.00
_cell.angle_beta   90.00
_cell.angle_gamma   90.00
#
_symmetry.space_group_name_H-M   'P 1'
#
loop_
_entity.id
_entity.type
_entity.pdbx_description
1 polymer ?
#
loop_
_entity_poly.entity_id
_entity_poly.type
_entity_poly.pdbx_seq_one_letter_code
_entity_poly.pdbx_strand_id
1 'polypeptide(L)'
;MKTLTAFRRFSATLFVVLFIASCSSDDDNNEPMNPPQANNIVDLAIETPELSSLVAALQAADGNLVSLLQTNGPFTVLAPTNDAFAVFLSDNGFASLSDVPTDLLSQVLLNHVISGSVSSNDLAGIGAGYTSTNATGAGGASMSLYFNTANNDVRFNNVSSVSTPDVSASNGIIHIVDGVIGLPDLVDHASANPEFSNLVAALGTADGGLVALLQGTGSFTVLAPNNDAFSTYLADNNFSGLGNVPTDALSQILLNHVLTGVTFSADLLSSGAGYSNTNATGAGGNPMSLYFNTSNRVKFNGVSTVIAADVVASNGVIHAVDAVIGLPTVVDFALADPTFDTLIAALTRSDLTFDYVGTLSTPNGTSPAPFTVFAPTNEAFADLLTELNLASLADIPEATLKATLDMHAVAGANVQSSVLMDNMNIATLGGNITANVTGGPTLTDGNGRISNIIAVDVQASNGVIHAIDMVLLP
;
A
#
# COMPACT_ATOMS: atom_id res chain seq x y z
N MET A 1 16.28 39.62 -1.74
CA MET A 1 15.31 40.71 -2.00
C MET A 1 13.97 40.21 -1.51
N LYS A 2 13.42 40.90 -0.50
CA LYS A 2 12.13 40.59 0.16
C LYS A 2 10.99 41.11 -0.69
N THR A 3 9.92 40.35 -0.87
CA THR A 3 8.60 40.92 -1.15
C THR A 3 7.56 40.17 -0.31
N LEU A 4 7.10 40.86 0.71
CA LEU A 4 5.87 40.61 1.45
C LEU A 4 4.68 40.84 0.51
N THR A 5 3.68 39.95 0.54
CA THR A 5 2.35 40.24 0.00
C THR A 5 1.32 40.16 1.14
N ALA A 6 0.60 41.25 1.26
CA ALA A 6 -0.27 41.61 2.36
C ALA A 6 -1.61 40.85 2.34
N PHE A 7 -2.05 40.44 3.52
CA PHE A 7 -3.41 39.97 3.82
C PHE A 7 -4.40 41.14 3.76
N ARG A 8 -5.38 41.09 2.87
CA ARG A 8 -6.54 42.03 2.83
C ARG A 8 -7.67 41.43 3.68
N ARG A 9 -7.91 42.04 4.82
CA ARG A 9 -9.11 41.79 5.64
C ARG A 9 -10.30 42.46 4.95
N PHE A 10 -11.35 41.69 4.65
CA PHE A 10 -12.67 42.18 4.27
C PHE A 10 -13.47 42.41 5.55
N SER A 11 -13.82 43.66 5.79
CA SER A 11 -14.73 44.10 6.87
C SER A 11 -16.16 44.06 6.35
N ALA A 12 -16.99 43.20 6.94
CA ALA A 12 -18.43 43.15 6.64
C ALA A 12 -19.16 44.26 7.44
N THR A 13 -19.69 45.24 6.73
CA THR A 13 -20.52 46.30 7.31
C THR A 13 -21.95 45.79 7.47
N LEU A 14 -22.39 45.69 8.72
CA LEU A 14 -23.73 45.31 9.12
C LEU A 14 -24.68 46.50 8.89
N PHE A 15 -25.62 46.36 7.94
CA PHE A 15 -26.72 47.31 7.78
C PHE A 15 -27.89 46.89 8.68
N VAL A 16 -28.14 47.69 9.73
CA VAL A 16 -29.33 47.56 10.57
C VAL A 16 -30.44 48.41 9.93
N VAL A 17 -31.49 47.75 9.40
CA VAL A 17 -32.71 48.41 8.98
C VAL A 17 -33.70 48.36 10.13
N LEU A 18 -34.02 49.53 10.69
CA LEU A 18 -35.04 49.70 11.73
C LEU A 18 -36.41 49.77 11.06
N PHE A 19 -37.28 48.78 11.23
CA PHE A 19 -38.69 48.89 10.90
C PHE A 19 -39.48 49.31 12.12
N ILE A 20 -40.18 50.46 11.99
CA ILE A 20 -41.13 50.97 13.00
C ILE A 20 -42.44 50.22 12.85
N ALA A 21 -42.84 49.46 13.89
CA ALA A 21 -44.11 48.78 13.92
C ALA A 21 -45.22 49.77 14.26
N SER A 22 -46.23 49.85 13.39
CA SER A 22 -47.53 50.43 13.68
C SER A 22 -48.43 49.31 14.20
N CYS A 23 -48.90 49.45 15.44
CA CYS A 23 -49.95 48.57 16.02
C CYS A 23 -51.31 48.88 15.39
N SER A 24 -51.99 47.86 14.84
CA SER A 24 -53.43 47.77 14.84
C SER A 24 -53.81 46.39 15.40
N SER A 25 -54.60 46.40 16.44
CA SER A 25 -55.19 45.22 17.09
C SER A 25 -56.32 44.68 16.24
N ASP A 26 -56.18 43.45 15.76
CA ASP A 26 -57.27 42.54 15.42
C ASP A 26 -56.87 41.13 15.85
N ASP A 27 -57.74 40.50 16.68
CA ASP A 27 -57.64 39.15 17.16
C ASP A 27 -57.82 38.15 16.01
N ASP A 28 -56.71 37.62 15.48
CA ASP A 28 -56.73 36.39 14.70
C ASP A 28 -55.69 35.45 15.27
N ASN A 29 -56.13 34.28 15.74
CA ASN A 29 -55.31 33.13 16.10
C ASN A 29 -54.48 32.67 14.88
N ASN A 30 -53.40 33.38 14.60
CA ASN A 30 -52.40 32.96 13.64
C ASN A 30 -51.21 32.38 14.45
N GLU A 31 -51.26 31.09 14.75
CA GLU A 31 -50.03 30.40 15.13
C GLU A 31 -48.99 30.71 14.04
N PRO A 32 -47.74 31.09 14.41
CA PRO A 32 -46.71 31.30 13.41
C PRO A 32 -46.53 29.98 12.66
N MET A 33 -46.94 29.95 11.37
CA MET A 33 -46.58 28.84 10.49
C MET A 33 -45.08 28.76 10.49
N ASN A 34 -44.57 27.76 11.22
CA ASN A 34 -43.16 27.37 11.09
C ASN A 34 -42.94 27.08 9.60
N PRO A 35 -41.97 27.70 8.92
CA PRO A 35 -41.68 27.34 7.53
C PRO A 35 -41.53 25.82 7.43
N PRO A 36 -42.06 25.17 6.39
CA PRO A 36 -41.96 23.73 6.25
C PRO A 36 -40.47 23.35 6.44
N GLN A 37 -40.21 22.51 7.40
CA GLN A 37 -38.87 22.03 7.67
C GLN A 37 -38.44 21.26 6.41
N ALA A 38 -37.34 21.67 5.80
CA ALA A 38 -36.83 20.99 4.62
C ALA A 38 -36.56 19.50 4.95
N ASN A 39 -37.03 18.60 4.07
CA ASN A 39 -36.89 17.16 4.25
C ASN A 39 -35.40 16.75 4.39
N ASN A 40 -35.14 15.88 5.33
CA ASN A 40 -33.81 15.25 5.44
C ASN A 40 -33.66 14.08 4.43
N ILE A 41 -32.52 13.47 4.37
CA ILE A 41 -32.21 12.36 3.44
C ILE A 41 -33.20 11.21 3.59
N VAL A 42 -33.59 10.85 4.82
CA VAL A 42 -34.51 9.73 5.08
C VAL A 42 -35.92 10.08 4.65
N ASP A 43 -36.37 11.32 4.92
CA ASP A 43 -37.71 11.79 4.50
C ASP A 43 -37.84 11.76 2.97
N LEU A 44 -36.83 12.25 2.25
CA LEU A 44 -36.78 12.20 0.79
C LEU A 44 -36.77 10.76 0.24
N ALA A 45 -36.00 9.85 0.89
CA ALA A 45 -35.98 8.45 0.49
C ALA A 45 -37.38 7.78 0.65
N ILE A 46 -38.12 8.11 1.74
CA ILE A 46 -39.47 7.59 1.99
C ILE A 46 -40.45 8.15 0.95
N GLU A 47 -40.33 9.41 0.56
CA GLU A 47 -41.20 10.06 -0.43
C GLU A 47 -40.91 9.60 -1.87
N THR A 48 -39.80 8.93 -2.13
CA THR A 48 -39.33 8.47 -3.44
C THR A 48 -39.68 6.98 -3.64
N PRO A 49 -40.69 6.60 -4.42
CA PRO A 49 -41.16 5.19 -4.53
C PRO A 49 -40.08 4.23 -5.05
N GLU A 50 -39.21 4.71 -5.92
CA GLU A 50 -38.07 3.90 -6.46
C GLU A 50 -37.00 3.57 -5.44
N LEU A 51 -37.01 4.17 -4.23
CA LEU A 51 -36.10 3.93 -3.13
C LEU A 51 -36.72 3.10 -1.99
N SER A 52 -37.93 2.51 -2.19
CA SER A 52 -38.59 1.76 -1.12
C SER A 52 -37.82 0.57 -0.61
N SER A 53 -36.99 -0.10 -1.46
CA SER A 53 -36.10 -1.17 -1.06
C SER A 53 -34.95 -0.65 -0.19
N LEU A 54 -34.40 0.54 -0.47
CA LEU A 54 -33.40 1.20 0.38
C LEU A 54 -33.97 1.50 1.78
N VAL A 55 -35.19 2.05 1.84
CA VAL A 55 -35.84 2.33 3.12
C VAL A 55 -36.07 1.04 3.92
N ALA A 56 -36.55 -0.02 3.27
CA ALA A 56 -36.69 -1.33 3.92
C ALA A 56 -35.35 -1.89 4.41
N ALA A 57 -34.29 -1.76 3.62
CA ALA A 57 -32.93 -2.18 3.99
C ALA A 57 -32.40 -1.40 5.19
N LEU A 58 -32.57 -0.06 5.23
CA LEU A 58 -32.18 0.78 6.35
C LEU A 58 -32.91 0.42 7.65
N GLN A 59 -34.16 -0.03 7.57
CA GLN A 59 -34.94 -0.47 8.72
C GLN A 59 -34.57 -1.87 9.21
N ALA A 60 -34.11 -2.74 8.30
CA ALA A 60 -33.72 -4.13 8.60
C ALA A 60 -32.28 -4.25 9.11
N ALA A 61 -31.43 -3.30 8.77
CA ALA A 61 -30.00 -3.29 9.11
C ALA A 61 -29.76 -3.00 10.60
N ASP A 62 -28.68 -3.55 11.14
CA ASP A 62 -28.20 -3.23 12.48
C ASP A 62 -27.62 -1.79 12.55
N GLY A 63 -27.49 -1.26 13.78
CA GLY A 63 -26.77 0.01 14.02
C GLY A 63 -27.58 1.29 13.88
N ASN A 64 -28.94 1.21 13.83
CA ASN A 64 -29.82 2.40 13.77
C ASN A 64 -29.48 3.38 12.63
N LEU A 65 -29.22 2.87 11.43
CA LEU A 65 -28.80 3.67 10.29
C LEU A 65 -29.81 4.76 9.90
N VAL A 66 -31.10 4.51 10.10
CA VAL A 66 -32.15 5.53 9.94
C VAL A 66 -31.86 6.73 10.84
N SER A 67 -31.61 6.50 12.13
CA SER A 67 -31.31 7.57 13.08
C SER A 67 -29.99 8.28 12.75
N LEU A 68 -28.97 7.55 12.27
CA LEU A 68 -27.71 8.15 11.82
C LEU A 68 -27.98 9.15 10.68
N LEU A 69 -28.72 8.75 9.65
CA LEU A 69 -29.01 9.58 8.47
C LEU A 69 -30.04 10.68 8.74
N GLN A 70 -30.70 10.70 9.88
CA GLN A 70 -31.54 11.80 10.37
C GLN A 70 -30.78 12.86 11.16
N THR A 71 -29.50 12.61 11.50
CA THR A 71 -28.65 13.63 12.18
C THR A 71 -28.29 14.79 11.25
N ASN A 72 -27.67 15.83 11.81
CA ASN A 72 -27.42 17.08 11.10
C ASN A 72 -26.42 16.98 9.92
N GLY A 73 -25.75 15.84 9.69
CA GLY A 73 -24.82 15.67 8.58
C GLY A 73 -23.67 16.69 8.54
N PRO A 74 -23.20 17.13 7.36
CA PRO A 74 -23.70 16.73 6.04
C PRO A 74 -23.26 15.33 5.62
N PHE A 75 -24.14 14.67 4.83
CA PHE A 75 -23.86 13.37 4.21
C PHE A 75 -24.07 13.44 2.70
N THR A 76 -23.35 12.58 1.98
CA THR A 76 -23.69 12.23 0.61
C THR A 76 -24.13 10.76 0.60
N VAL A 77 -25.33 10.50 0.16
CA VAL A 77 -25.88 9.14 0.10
C VAL A 77 -26.02 8.72 -1.35
N LEU A 78 -25.38 7.62 -1.70
CA LEU A 78 -25.58 6.92 -2.95
C LEU A 78 -26.80 6.01 -2.74
N ALA A 79 -27.95 6.37 -3.29
CA ALA A 79 -29.24 5.72 -3.03
C ALA A 79 -29.57 4.72 -4.14
N PRO A 80 -29.39 3.39 -3.95
CA PRO A 80 -29.72 2.40 -4.96
C PRO A 80 -31.23 2.29 -5.17
N THR A 81 -31.63 2.16 -6.44
CA THR A 81 -33.02 1.92 -6.82
C THR A 81 -33.51 0.53 -6.39
N ASN A 82 -34.82 0.30 -6.45
CA ASN A 82 -35.41 -1.01 -6.21
C ASN A 82 -34.86 -2.08 -7.16
N ASP A 83 -34.65 -1.73 -8.42
CA ASP A 83 -34.05 -2.64 -9.42
C ASP A 83 -32.60 -2.98 -9.07
N ALA A 84 -31.81 -2.01 -8.57
CA ALA A 84 -30.47 -2.24 -8.09
C ALA A 84 -30.44 -3.26 -6.93
N PHE A 85 -31.36 -3.15 -5.98
CA PHE A 85 -31.51 -4.14 -4.91
C PHE A 85 -31.93 -5.52 -5.41
N ALA A 86 -32.82 -5.61 -6.40
CA ALA A 86 -33.23 -6.88 -6.98
C ALA A 86 -32.04 -7.60 -7.64
N VAL A 87 -31.19 -6.87 -8.37
CA VAL A 87 -29.95 -7.40 -8.96
C VAL A 87 -28.99 -7.86 -7.86
N PHE A 88 -28.73 -7.02 -6.86
CA PHE A 88 -27.84 -7.36 -5.74
C PHE A 88 -28.27 -8.65 -5.03
N LEU A 89 -29.56 -8.82 -4.73
CA LEU A 89 -30.06 -10.03 -4.08
C LEU A 89 -29.86 -11.26 -4.97
N SER A 90 -30.21 -11.15 -6.26
CA SER A 90 -30.05 -12.25 -7.22
C SER A 90 -28.60 -12.68 -7.37
N ASP A 91 -27.68 -11.73 -7.52
CA ASP A 91 -26.25 -11.99 -7.76
C ASP A 91 -25.57 -12.62 -6.54
N ASN A 92 -26.06 -12.32 -5.33
CA ASN A 92 -25.56 -12.88 -4.09
C ASN A 92 -26.35 -14.11 -3.59
N GLY A 93 -27.34 -14.58 -4.35
CA GLY A 93 -28.13 -15.78 -4.04
C GLY A 93 -29.11 -15.62 -2.88
N PHE A 94 -29.51 -14.38 -2.54
CA PHE A 94 -30.53 -14.09 -1.55
C PHE A 94 -31.92 -14.04 -2.21
N ALA A 95 -32.90 -14.70 -1.60
CA ALA A 95 -34.27 -14.66 -2.12
C ALA A 95 -34.99 -13.35 -1.76
N SER A 96 -34.55 -12.67 -0.68
CA SER A 96 -35.14 -11.42 -0.19
C SER A 96 -34.14 -10.65 0.70
N LEU A 97 -34.44 -9.39 1.03
CA LEU A 97 -33.66 -8.60 1.98
C LEU A 97 -33.54 -9.23 3.36
N SER A 98 -34.55 -10.00 3.80
CA SER A 98 -34.54 -10.67 5.10
C SER A 98 -33.57 -11.87 5.15
N ASP A 99 -33.06 -12.32 4.02
CA ASP A 99 -32.07 -13.40 3.94
C ASP A 99 -30.63 -12.87 4.02
N VAL A 100 -30.45 -11.55 3.87
CA VAL A 100 -29.14 -10.91 3.99
C VAL A 100 -28.78 -10.79 5.48
N PRO A 101 -27.62 -11.28 5.94
CA PRO A 101 -27.15 -11.06 7.31
C PRO A 101 -27.17 -9.56 7.66
N THR A 102 -27.70 -9.21 8.83
CA THR A 102 -27.96 -7.80 9.20
C THR A 102 -26.67 -6.99 9.33
N ASP A 103 -25.58 -7.62 9.76
CA ASP A 103 -24.24 -7.02 9.83
C ASP A 103 -23.70 -6.72 8.43
N LEU A 104 -23.81 -7.67 7.48
CA LEU A 104 -23.43 -7.46 6.08
C LEU A 104 -24.27 -6.33 5.46
N LEU A 105 -25.60 -6.37 5.66
CA LEU A 105 -26.50 -5.35 5.14
C LEU A 105 -26.12 -3.94 5.67
N SER A 106 -25.79 -3.86 6.95
CA SER A 106 -25.35 -2.61 7.59
C SER A 106 -24.07 -2.07 6.96
N GLN A 107 -23.05 -2.92 6.74
CA GLN A 107 -21.80 -2.51 6.11
C GLN A 107 -22.00 -2.12 4.65
N VAL A 108 -22.80 -2.85 3.90
CA VAL A 108 -23.16 -2.49 2.50
C VAL A 108 -23.86 -1.14 2.46
N LEU A 109 -24.82 -0.86 3.35
CA LEU A 109 -25.48 0.44 3.41
C LEU A 109 -24.54 1.56 3.82
N LEU A 110 -23.65 1.33 4.81
CA LEU A 110 -22.61 2.28 5.20
C LEU A 110 -21.61 2.56 4.06
N ASN A 111 -21.39 1.59 3.18
CA ASN A 111 -20.56 1.77 1.98
C ASN A 111 -21.21 2.69 0.93
N HIS A 112 -22.50 3.00 1.06
CA HIS A 112 -23.22 3.99 0.27
C HIS A 112 -23.29 5.37 0.93
N VAL A 113 -22.68 5.55 2.10
CA VAL A 113 -22.70 6.82 2.84
C VAL A 113 -21.29 7.41 2.90
N ILE A 114 -21.16 8.61 2.36
CA ILE A 114 -19.93 9.41 2.42
C ILE A 114 -20.19 10.55 3.40
N SER A 115 -19.27 10.76 4.35
CA SER A 115 -19.31 11.91 5.24
C SER A 115 -18.93 13.18 4.47
N GLY A 116 -19.76 14.21 4.58
CA GLY A 116 -19.60 15.44 3.82
C GLY A 116 -20.61 15.57 2.68
N SER A 117 -20.66 16.75 2.08
CA SER A 117 -21.51 17.07 0.92
C SER A 117 -20.61 17.07 -0.33
N VAL A 118 -20.76 16.08 -1.18
CA VAL A 118 -20.00 15.90 -2.42
C VAL A 118 -20.95 15.94 -3.58
N SER A 119 -20.93 17.01 -4.37
CA SER A 119 -21.79 17.14 -5.54
C SER A 119 -21.21 16.41 -6.76
N SER A 120 -22.07 16.16 -7.76
CA SER A 120 -21.63 15.61 -9.05
C SER A 120 -20.60 16.52 -9.74
N ASN A 121 -20.69 17.83 -9.56
CA ASN A 121 -19.71 18.79 -10.05
C ASN A 121 -18.35 18.69 -9.32
N ASP A 122 -18.33 18.40 -8.02
CA ASP A 122 -17.08 18.20 -7.28
C ASP A 122 -16.37 16.95 -7.81
N LEU A 123 -17.11 15.87 -8.04
CA LEU A 123 -16.58 14.64 -8.63
C LEU A 123 -16.07 14.87 -10.05
N ALA A 124 -16.84 15.58 -10.87
CA ALA A 124 -16.46 15.92 -12.25
C ALA A 124 -15.21 16.81 -12.31
N GLY A 125 -15.04 17.71 -11.33
CA GLY A 125 -13.83 18.55 -11.22
C GLY A 125 -12.57 17.76 -10.92
N ILE A 126 -12.67 16.61 -10.23
CA ILE A 126 -11.55 15.70 -9.94
C ILE A 126 -11.32 14.72 -11.10
N GLY A 127 -12.38 14.23 -11.74
CA GLY A 127 -12.37 13.29 -12.84
C GLY A 127 -12.37 11.83 -12.39
N ALA A 128 -11.37 11.35 -11.67
CA ALA A 128 -11.30 10.00 -11.11
C ALA A 128 -10.48 9.99 -9.82
N GLY A 129 -10.79 9.09 -8.90
CA GLY A 129 -10.09 8.98 -7.63
C GLY A 129 -10.81 8.12 -6.61
N TYR A 130 -10.37 8.22 -5.37
CA TYR A 130 -10.96 7.52 -4.23
C TYR A 130 -11.54 8.51 -3.23
N THR A 131 -12.67 8.14 -2.64
CA THR A 131 -13.25 8.76 -1.45
C THR A 131 -13.44 7.70 -0.37
N SER A 132 -13.63 8.10 0.88
CA SER A 132 -13.90 7.17 1.99
C SER A 132 -15.40 7.12 2.29
N THR A 133 -15.89 5.93 2.55
CA THR A 133 -17.26 5.69 3.00
C THR A 133 -17.33 5.52 4.52
N ASN A 134 -18.53 5.38 5.05
CA ASN A 134 -18.74 5.09 6.47
C ASN A 134 -18.67 3.58 6.78
N ALA A 135 -18.48 2.71 5.78
CA ALA A 135 -18.24 1.28 6.00
C ALA A 135 -16.85 1.05 6.60
N THR A 136 -16.73 -0.02 7.36
CA THR A 136 -15.47 -0.44 7.97
C THR A 136 -14.77 -1.44 7.06
N GLY A 137 -13.57 -1.11 6.62
CA GLY A 137 -12.69 -1.99 5.86
C GLY A 137 -11.60 -2.64 6.71
N ALA A 138 -10.60 -3.17 6.04
CA ALA A 138 -9.46 -3.83 6.69
C ALA A 138 -8.75 -2.92 7.69
N GLY A 139 -8.25 -3.51 8.78
CA GLY A 139 -7.59 -2.76 9.86
C GLY A 139 -8.52 -1.83 10.65
N GLY A 140 -9.84 -1.89 10.44
CA GLY A 140 -10.81 -1.01 11.11
C GLY A 140 -10.89 0.40 10.52
N ALA A 141 -10.24 0.65 9.39
CA ALA A 141 -10.28 1.94 8.70
C ALA A 141 -11.55 2.08 7.84
N SER A 142 -11.92 3.32 7.50
CA SER A 142 -13.00 3.60 6.56
C SER A 142 -12.70 3.02 5.19
N MET A 143 -13.69 2.32 4.61
CA MET A 143 -13.54 1.69 3.29
C MET A 143 -13.39 2.73 2.19
N SER A 144 -12.57 2.45 1.21
CA SER A 144 -12.40 3.30 0.03
C SER A 144 -13.48 3.01 -1.01
N LEU A 145 -13.85 4.04 -1.75
CA LEU A 145 -14.77 3.97 -2.87
C LEU A 145 -14.14 4.67 -4.07
N TYR A 146 -13.88 3.91 -5.12
CA TYR A 146 -13.39 4.48 -6.38
C TYR A 146 -14.51 5.15 -7.14
N PHE A 147 -14.24 6.32 -7.73
CA PHE A 147 -15.16 6.96 -8.66
C PHE A 147 -14.43 7.40 -9.93
N ASN A 148 -15.15 7.43 -11.03
CA ASN A 148 -14.71 8.09 -12.24
C ASN A 148 -15.88 8.79 -12.93
N THR A 149 -15.55 9.83 -13.70
CA THR A 149 -16.53 10.70 -14.37
C THR A 149 -16.33 10.72 -15.89
N ALA A 150 -15.82 9.62 -16.44
CA ALA A 150 -15.62 9.48 -17.87
C ALA A 150 -16.97 9.60 -18.61
N ASN A 151 -16.97 10.26 -19.77
CA ASN A 151 -18.15 10.46 -20.61
C ASN A 151 -19.32 11.25 -19.93
N ASN A 152 -19.02 12.10 -18.94
CA ASN A 152 -20.01 12.82 -18.13
C ASN A 152 -20.95 11.91 -17.32
N ASP A 153 -20.55 10.69 -17.06
CA ASP A 153 -21.25 9.73 -16.22
C ASP A 153 -20.44 9.50 -14.94
N VAL A 154 -21.06 9.70 -13.77
CA VAL A 154 -20.41 9.42 -12.48
C VAL A 154 -20.63 7.96 -12.14
N ARG A 155 -19.54 7.18 -12.10
CA ARG A 155 -19.57 5.76 -11.76
C ARG A 155 -18.75 5.47 -10.50
N PHE A 156 -19.27 4.58 -9.67
CA PHE A 156 -18.62 4.11 -8.46
C PHE A 156 -18.23 2.63 -8.59
N ASN A 157 -16.98 2.32 -8.29
CA ASN A 157 -16.35 0.98 -8.37
C ASN A 157 -16.62 0.25 -9.70
N ASN A 158 -16.95 0.96 -10.79
CA ASN A 158 -17.40 0.42 -12.07
C ASN A 158 -18.67 -0.44 -12.01
N VAL A 159 -19.36 -0.51 -10.88
CA VAL A 159 -20.57 -1.32 -10.68
C VAL A 159 -21.84 -0.48 -10.59
N SER A 160 -21.74 0.81 -10.27
CA SER A 160 -22.90 1.66 -10.04
C SER A 160 -22.74 3.02 -10.71
N SER A 161 -23.72 3.45 -11.49
CA SER A 161 -23.77 4.76 -12.16
C SER A 161 -24.81 5.65 -11.51
N VAL A 162 -24.57 6.96 -11.50
CA VAL A 162 -25.53 7.94 -11.01
C VAL A 162 -26.60 8.19 -12.06
N SER A 163 -27.84 7.80 -11.76
CA SER A 163 -29.00 8.05 -12.62
C SER A 163 -29.64 9.44 -12.39
N THR A 164 -29.69 9.89 -11.13
CA THR A 164 -30.17 11.22 -10.75
C THR A 164 -29.19 11.85 -9.75
N PRO A 165 -28.42 12.86 -10.18
CA PRO A 165 -27.48 13.53 -9.30
C PRO A 165 -28.13 14.63 -8.45
N ASP A 166 -27.45 14.98 -7.34
CA ASP A 166 -27.61 16.23 -6.59
C ASP A 166 -29.00 16.51 -6.03
N VAL A 167 -29.75 15.47 -5.59
CA VAL A 167 -31.03 15.67 -4.88
C VAL A 167 -30.69 16.24 -3.50
N SER A 168 -31.06 17.51 -3.28
CA SER A 168 -30.72 18.24 -2.06
C SER A 168 -31.66 17.87 -0.91
N ALA A 169 -31.03 17.56 0.24
CA ALA A 169 -31.73 17.38 1.52
C ALA A 169 -31.26 18.42 2.55
N SER A 170 -32.01 18.60 3.65
CA SER A 170 -31.64 19.53 4.72
C SER A 170 -30.32 19.18 5.42
N ASN A 171 -29.90 17.90 5.35
CA ASN A 171 -28.71 17.37 5.98
C ASN A 171 -27.73 16.70 5.00
N GLY A 172 -27.82 17.00 3.70
CA GLY A 172 -26.87 16.46 2.73
C GLY A 172 -27.36 16.42 1.29
N ILE A 173 -26.78 15.50 0.51
CA ILE A 173 -27.06 15.28 -0.91
C ILE A 173 -27.36 13.80 -1.14
N ILE A 174 -28.30 13.49 -2.02
CA ILE A 174 -28.56 12.13 -2.50
C ILE A 174 -28.18 12.06 -3.97
N HIS A 175 -27.43 11.03 -4.36
CA HIS A 175 -27.29 10.59 -5.74
C HIS A 175 -28.02 9.27 -5.89
N ILE A 176 -29.06 9.23 -6.72
CA ILE A 176 -29.75 7.97 -7.03
C ILE A 176 -28.87 7.18 -7.98
N VAL A 177 -28.65 5.90 -7.67
CA VAL A 177 -27.72 5.04 -8.40
C VAL A 177 -28.40 3.74 -8.86
N ASP A 178 -27.90 3.20 -9.97
CA ASP A 178 -28.45 2.02 -10.65
C ASP A 178 -27.89 0.68 -10.15
N GLY A 179 -26.94 0.68 -9.21
CA GLY A 179 -26.34 -0.52 -8.66
C GLY A 179 -26.11 -0.43 -7.15
N VAL A 180 -26.24 -1.55 -6.43
CA VAL A 180 -25.78 -1.67 -5.04
C VAL A 180 -24.27 -1.95 -5.06
N ILE A 181 -23.51 -1.11 -4.37
CA ILE A 181 -22.06 -1.25 -4.23
C ILE A 181 -21.77 -2.15 -3.03
N GLY A 182 -21.36 -3.39 -3.30
CA GLY A 182 -20.94 -4.35 -2.25
C GLY A 182 -19.74 -3.86 -1.46
N LEU A 183 -19.14 -4.74 -0.68
CA LEU A 183 -17.90 -4.46 0.06
C LEU A 183 -16.71 -4.87 -0.80
N PRO A 184 -16.03 -3.95 -1.50
CA PRO A 184 -14.98 -4.30 -2.45
C PRO A 184 -13.80 -4.95 -1.74
N ASP A 185 -13.28 -6.02 -2.34
CA ASP A 185 -12.00 -6.60 -1.98
C ASP A 185 -10.84 -5.92 -2.74
N LEU A 186 -9.61 -6.41 -2.55
CA LEU A 186 -8.41 -5.87 -3.22
C LEU A 186 -8.49 -5.99 -4.75
N VAL A 187 -9.06 -7.09 -5.25
CA VAL A 187 -9.19 -7.35 -6.69
C VAL A 187 -10.29 -6.49 -7.30
N ASP A 188 -11.38 -6.25 -6.56
CA ASP A 188 -12.45 -5.35 -6.97
C ASP A 188 -11.93 -3.92 -7.17
N HIS A 189 -11.14 -3.41 -6.20
CA HIS A 189 -10.52 -2.09 -6.34
C HIS A 189 -9.53 -2.01 -7.50
N ALA A 190 -8.71 -3.05 -7.69
CA ALA A 190 -7.78 -3.09 -8.83
C ALA A 190 -8.54 -3.12 -10.16
N SER A 191 -9.64 -3.88 -10.23
CA SER A 191 -10.48 -4.00 -11.44
C SER A 191 -11.30 -2.75 -11.73
N ALA A 192 -11.69 -2.01 -10.69
CA ALA A 192 -12.45 -0.77 -10.82
C ALA A 192 -11.62 0.38 -11.37
N ASN A 193 -10.31 0.42 -11.08
CA ASN A 193 -9.43 1.50 -11.48
C ASN A 193 -8.65 1.17 -12.76
N PRO A 194 -8.90 1.86 -13.90
CA PRO A 194 -8.22 1.59 -15.17
C PRO A 194 -6.67 1.70 -15.12
N GLU A 195 -6.13 2.46 -14.16
CA GLU A 195 -4.68 2.59 -13.95
C GLU A 195 -4.01 1.27 -13.54
N PHE A 196 -4.79 0.28 -13.09
CA PHE A 196 -4.31 -1.06 -12.72
C PHE A 196 -4.65 -2.14 -13.74
N SER A 197 -5.07 -1.79 -14.96
CA SER A 197 -5.48 -2.78 -15.96
C SER A 197 -4.37 -3.79 -16.31
N ASN A 198 -3.09 -3.34 -16.34
CA ASN A 198 -1.94 -4.24 -16.52
C ASN A 198 -1.71 -5.16 -15.32
N LEU A 199 -1.93 -4.67 -14.09
CA LEU A 199 -1.87 -5.49 -12.87
C LEU A 199 -2.93 -6.60 -12.91
N VAL A 200 -4.18 -6.24 -13.23
CA VAL A 200 -5.29 -7.21 -13.35
C VAL A 200 -5.00 -8.25 -14.43
N ALA A 201 -4.48 -7.81 -15.59
CA ALA A 201 -4.05 -8.72 -16.68
C ALA A 201 -2.91 -9.64 -16.23
N ALA A 202 -1.92 -9.12 -15.49
CA ALA A 202 -0.81 -9.89 -14.94
C ALA A 202 -1.29 -10.95 -13.92
N LEU A 203 -2.20 -10.58 -13.01
CA LEU A 203 -2.81 -11.50 -12.04
C LEU A 203 -3.57 -12.64 -12.72
N GLY A 204 -4.25 -12.35 -13.84
CA GLY A 204 -4.97 -13.36 -14.64
C GLY A 204 -4.06 -14.26 -15.49
N THR A 205 -2.82 -13.82 -15.77
CA THR A 205 -1.83 -14.56 -16.59
C THR A 205 -0.89 -15.40 -15.74
N ALA A 206 -0.61 -14.98 -14.52
CA ALA A 206 0.32 -15.62 -13.59
C ALA A 206 -0.20 -16.98 -13.09
N ASP A 207 0.72 -17.90 -12.83
CA ASP A 207 0.41 -19.18 -12.19
C ASP A 207 0.05 -19.00 -10.70
N GLY A 208 -0.55 -20.02 -10.10
CA GLY A 208 -0.75 -20.09 -8.66
C GLY A 208 -2.05 -19.50 -8.13
N GLY A 209 -3.00 -19.11 -9.00
CA GLY A 209 -4.33 -18.65 -8.58
C GLY A 209 -4.32 -17.39 -7.72
N LEU A 210 -3.47 -16.42 -8.07
CA LEU A 210 -3.24 -15.20 -7.28
C LEU A 210 -4.51 -14.36 -7.09
N VAL A 211 -5.43 -14.36 -8.06
CA VAL A 211 -6.74 -13.72 -7.93
C VAL A 211 -7.51 -14.32 -6.74
N ALA A 212 -7.61 -15.66 -6.69
CA ALA A 212 -8.31 -16.35 -5.60
C ALA A 212 -7.61 -16.14 -4.23
N LEU A 213 -6.27 -16.04 -4.22
CA LEU A 213 -5.51 -15.70 -3.01
C LEU A 213 -5.91 -14.32 -2.48
N LEU A 214 -5.94 -13.30 -3.35
CA LEU A 214 -6.23 -11.92 -2.99
C LEU A 214 -7.71 -11.64 -2.74
N GLN A 215 -8.62 -12.53 -3.19
CA GLN A 215 -10.05 -12.51 -2.86
C GLN A 215 -10.39 -13.33 -1.61
N GLY A 216 -9.40 -14.05 -1.06
CA GLY A 216 -9.58 -14.87 0.12
C GLY A 216 -9.78 -14.07 1.41
N THR A 217 -10.01 -14.82 2.51
CA THR A 217 -10.25 -14.24 3.85
C THR A 217 -9.00 -13.73 4.56
N GLY A 218 -7.82 -13.81 3.93
CA GLY A 218 -6.58 -13.23 4.44
C GLY A 218 -6.60 -11.71 4.44
N SER A 219 -5.80 -11.11 5.31
CA SER A 219 -5.54 -9.66 5.25
C SER A 219 -4.20 -9.43 4.54
N PHE A 220 -4.19 -8.53 3.57
CA PHE A 220 -3.00 -8.26 2.76
C PHE A 220 -2.75 -6.75 2.61
N THR A 221 -1.47 -6.41 2.41
CA THR A 221 -1.06 -5.12 1.86
C THR A 221 -0.53 -5.36 0.46
N VAL A 222 -1.12 -4.71 -0.53
CA VAL A 222 -0.74 -4.85 -1.94
C VAL A 222 -0.07 -3.56 -2.41
N LEU A 223 1.16 -3.69 -2.88
CA LEU A 223 1.85 -2.64 -3.63
C LEU A 223 1.43 -2.77 -5.09
N ALA A 224 0.53 -1.91 -5.56
CA ALA A 224 -0.08 -2.02 -6.88
C ALA A 224 0.66 -1.15 -7.91
N PRO A 225 1.48 -1.73 -8.80
CA PRO A 225 2.10 -0.97 -9.87
C PRO A 225 1.04 -0.48 -10.87
N ASN A 226 1.14 0.79 -11.27
CA ASN A 226 0.28 1.33 -12.30
C ASN A 226 0.68 0.83 -13.71
N ASN A 227 -0.08 1.20 -14.73
CA ASN A 227 0.16 0.78 -16.11
C ASN A 227 1.53 1.23 -16.65
N ASP A 228 1.97 2.44 -16.28
CA ASP A 228 3.27 2.97 -16.69
C ASP A 228 4.43 2.18 -16.06
N ALA A 229 4.28 1.77 -14.80
CA ALA A 229 5.23 0.92 -14.11
C ALA A 229 5.42 -0.43 -14.82
N PHE A 230 4.32 -1.07 -15.25
CA PHE A 230 4.38 -2.31 -16.04
C PHE A 230 5.01 -2.08 -17.41
N SER A 231 4.66 -0.99 -18.10
CA SER A 231 5.23 -0.66 -19.41
C SER A 231 6.74 -0.47 -19.33
N THR A 232 7.22 0.23 -18.32
CA THR A 232 8.65 0.43 -18.05
C THR A 232 9.33 -0.90 -17.73
N TYR A 233 8.76 -1.69 -16.82
CA TYR A 233 9.32 -2.99 -16.47
C TYR A 233 9.48 -3.93 -17.68
N LEU A 234 8.46 -4.01 -18.54
CA LEU A 234 8.51 -4.85 -19.74
C LEU A 234 9.61 -4.36 -20.71
N ALA A 235 9.71 -3.05 -20.91
CA ALA A 235 10.73 -2.46 -21.79
C ALA A 235 12.15 -2.72 -21.27
N ASP A 236 12.41 -2.48 -19.98
CA ASP A 236 13.72 -2.65 -19.36
C ASP A 236 14.20 -4.11 -19.39
N ASN A 237 13.26 -5.06 -19.33
CA ASN A 237 13.55 -6.49 -19.40
C ASN A 237 13.41 -7.09 -20.80
N ASN A 238 13.24 -6.26 -21.85
CA ASN A 238 13.10 -6.67 -23.23
C ASN A 238 11.91 -7.62 -23.49
N PHE A 239 10.84 -7.53 -22.73
CA PHE A 239 9.58 -8.23 -22.99
C PHE A 239 8.68 -7.39 -23.88
N SER A 240 8.12 -8.00 -24.93
CA SER A 240 7.16 -7.33 -25.83
C SER A 240 5.75 -7.21 -25.27
N GLY A 241 5.47 -7.85 -24.13
CA GLY A 241 4.19 -7.81 -23.41
C GLY A 241 4.17 -8.82 -22.28
N LEU A 242 3.13 -8.75 -21.41
CA LEU A 242 2.97 -9.62 -20.24
C LEU A 242 2.99 -11.12 -20.59
N GLY A 243 2.42 -11.52 -21.74
CA GLY A 243 2.42 -12.92 -22.16
C GLY A 243 3.79 -13.48 -22.57
N ASN A 244 4.84 -12.64 -22.60
CA ASN A 244 6.22 -13.07 -22.84
C ASN A 244 7.05 -13.22 -21.57
N VAL A 245 6.50 -12.78 -20.42
CA VAL A 245 7.10 -13.03 -19.11
C VAL A 245 6.80 -14.48 -18.72
N PRO A 246 7.79 -15.31 -18.34
CA PRO A 246 7.52 -16.65 -17.82
C PRO A 246 6.52 -16.59 -16.65
N THR A 247 5.50 -17.46 -16.67
CA THR A 247 4.37 -17.36 -15.75
C THR A 247 4.76 -17.60 -14.29
N ASP A 248 5.76 -18.45 -14.04
CA ASP A 248 6.36 -18.67 -12.72
C ASP A 248 7.10 -17.43 -12.20
N ALA A 249 7.91 -16.78 -13.07
CA ALA A 249 8.59 -15.54 -12.73
C ALA A 249 7.58 -14.41 -12.47
N LEU A 250 6.54 -14.28 -13.32
CA LEU A 250 5.48 -13.31 -13.14
C LEU A 250 4.76 -13.51 -11.80
N SER A 251 4.48 -14.76 -11.44
CA SER A 251 3.86 -15.10 -10.15
C SER A 251 4.72 -14.66 -8.97
N GLN A 252 6.02 -14.93 -9.00
CA GLN A 252 6.94 -14.51 -7.94
C GLN A 252 7.07 -12.97 -7.86
N ILE A 253 7.13 -12.29 -9.01
CA ILE A 253 7.13 -10.82 -9.06
C ILE A 253 5.86 -10.26 -8.43
N LEU A 254 4.68 -10.78 -8.78
CA LEU A 254 3.42 -10.33 -8.20
C LEU A 254 3.34 -10.63 -6.70
N LEU A 255 3.78 -11.81 -6.25
CA LEU A 255 3.86 -12.16 -4.84
C LEU A 255 4.85 -11.26 -4.07
N ASN A 256 5.88 -10.75 -4.75
CA ASN A 256 6.81 -9.77 -4.16
C ASN A 256 6.19 -8.38 -3.92
N HIS A 257 4.99 -8.13 -4.47
CA HIS A 257 4.18 -6.95 -4.20
C HIS A 257 3.09 -7.18 -3.13
N VAL A 258 3.03 -8.38 -2.54
CA VAL A 258 2.00 -8.74 -1.56
C VAL A 258 2.65 -9.03 -0.21
N LEU A 259 2.26 -8.26 0.81
CA LEU A 259 2.64 -8.49 2.19
C LEU A 259 1.43 -9.09 2.94
N THR A 260 1.68 -9.99 3.86
CA THR A 260 0.64 -10.51 4.77
C THR A 260 0.35 -9.49 5.86
N GLY A 261 -0.92 -9.26 6.14
CA GLY A 261 -1.37 -8.26 7.12
C GLY A 261 -1.68 -6.90 6.49
N VAL A 262 -2.24 -6.00 7.30
CA VAL A 262 -2.57 -4.63 6.91
C VAL A 262 -1.48 -3.70 7.45
N THR A 263 -0.82 -2.99 6.56
CA THR A 263 0.19 -1.97 6.88
C THR A 263 -0.22 -0.66 6.21
N PHE A 264 -0.56 0.34 6.99
CA PHE A 264 -0.88 1.67 6.48
C PHE A 264 0.38 2.51 6.22
N SER A 265 0.24 3.53 5.40
CA SER A 265 1.34 4.46 5.12
C SER A 265 1.86 5.14 6.39
N ALA A 266 0.99 5.39 7.38
CA ALA A 266 1.37 5.94 8.67
C ALA A 266 2.29 5.01 9.48
N ASP A 267 2.11 3.69 9.38
CA ASP A 267 2.95 2.71 10.06
C ASP A 267 4.38 2.72 9.48
N LEU A 268 4.48 2.77 8.15
CA LEU A 268 5.76 2.89 7.44
C LEU A 268 6.47 4.21 7.78
N LEU A 269 5.73 5.33 7.76
CA LEU A 269 6.28 6.65 8.11
C LEU A 269 6.78 6.69 9.55
N SER A 270 6.09 6.05 10.48
CA SER A 270 6.51 6.01 11.90
C SER A 270 7.77 5.17 12.11
N SER A 271 7.97 4.14 11.28
CA SER A 271 9.14 3.26 11.31
C SER A 271 10.37 3.87 10.62
N GLY A 272 10.17 4.78 9.68
CA GLY A 272 11.23 5.47 8.93
C GLY A 272 11.89 4.62 7.86
N ALA A 273 12.56 3.54 8.22
CA ALA A 273 13.17 2.57 7.31
C ALA A 273 13.20 1.17 7.94
N GLY A 274 13.24 0.14 7.12
CA GLY A 274 13.31 -1.24 7.60
C GLY A 274 13.01 -2.28 6.54
N TYR A 275 12.86 -3.51 7.00
CA TYR A 275 12.54 -4.65 6.17
C TYR A 275 11.22 -5.27 6.58
N SER A 276 10.44 -5.72 5.60
CA SER A 276 9.24 -6.54 5.74
C SER A 276 9.39 -7.79 4.89
N ASN A 277 8.54 -8.80 5.09
CA ASN A 277 8.53 -9.99 4.26
C ASN A 277 7.36 -9.93 3.28
N THR A 278 7.62 -10.34 2.04
CA THR A 278 6.61 -10.51 1.00
C THR A 278 6.14 -11.97 0.93
N ASN A 279 5.13 -12.21 0.12
CA ASN A 279 4.66 -13.58 -0.16
C ASN A 279 5.49 -14.27 -1.27
N ALA A 280 6.47 -13.60 -1.88
CA ALA A 280 7.41 -14.22 -2.81
C ALA A 280 8.41 -15.11 -2.07
N THR A 281 8.92 -16.10 -2.79
CA THR A 281 9.90 -17.05 -2.26
C THR A 281 11.29 -16.70 -2.75
N GLY A 282 12.22 -16.45 -1.82
CA GLY A 282 13.64 -16.22 -2.09
C GLY A 282 14.47 -17.51 -2.12
N ALA A 283 15.77 -17.36 -2.19
CA ALA A 283 16.69 -18.49 -2.11
C ALA A 283 16.46 -19.30 -0.83
N GLY A 284 16.60 -20.62 -0.93
CA GLY A 284 16.37 -21.52 0.21
C GLY A 284 14.91 -21.72 0.61
N GLY A 285 13.94 -21.20 -0.15
CA GLY A 285 12.51 -21.39 0.10
C GLY A 285 11.90 -20.50 1.18
N ASN A 286 12.64 -19.46 1.62
CA ASN A 286 12.16 -18.52 2.63
C ASN A 286 11.39 -17.33 1.99
N PRO A 287 10.47 -16.69 2.74
CA PRO A 287 9.82 -15.45 2.29
C PRO A 287 10.85 -14.38 1.92
N MET A 288 10.66 -13.73 0.78
CA MET A 288 11.57 -12.68 0.31
C MET A 288 11.39 -11.42 1.13
N SER A 289 12.48 -10.72 1.40
CA SER A 289 12.46 -9.43 2.09
C SER A 289 12.07 -8.30 1.15
N LEU A 290 11.55 -7.23 1.73
CA LEU A 290 11.23 -5.96 1.06
C LEU A 290 11.77 -4.83 1.92
N TYR A 291 12.73 -4.08 1.42
CA TYR A 291 13.24 -2.89 2.09
C TYR A 291 12.32 -1.70 1.84
N PHE A 292 12.06 -0.89 2.86
CA PHE A 292 11.37 0.39 2.71
C PHE A 292 12.15 1.53 3.37
N ASN A 293 12.01 2.72 2.80
CA ASN A 293 12.59 3.95 3.34
C ASN A 293 11.62 5.11 3.11
N THR A 294 11.46 5.97 4.11
CA THR A 294 10.48 7.07 4.10
C THR A 294 11.13 8.45 4.18
N SER A 295 12.45 8.55 4.00
CA SER A 295 13.20 9.81 4.15
C SER A 295 12.73 10.94 3.22
N ASN A 296 12.18 10.61 2.06
CA ASN A 296 11.62 11.56 1.09
C ASN A 296 10.14 11.25 0.76
N ARG A 297 9.83 10.00 0.52
CA ARG A 297 8.51 9.39 0.30
C ARG A 297 8.64 7.94 0.73
N VAL A 298 7.53 7.24 0.89
CA VAL A 298 7.59 5.78 1.04
C VAL A 298 8.11 5.18 -0.25
N LYS A 299 9.29 4.57 -0.19
CA LYS A 299 9.98 3.97 -1.32
C LYS A 299 10.40 2.55 -0.98
N PHE A 300 10.12 1.61 -1.87
CA PHE A 300 10.47 0.19 -1.70
C PHE A 300 11.66 -0.20 -2.57
N ASN A 301 12.59 -0.97 -2.00
CA ASN A 301 13.82 -1.47 -2.61
C ASN A 301 14.61 -0.40 -3.39
N GLY A 302 14.50 0.86 -2.99
CA GLY A 302 15.16 1.96 -3.69
C GLY A 302 14.61 2.30 -5.08
N VAL A 303 13.60 1.57 -5.58
CA VAL A 303 13.10 1.70 -6.97
C VAL A 303 11.64 2.12 -7.07
N SER A 304 10.75 1.65 -6.20
CA SER A 304 9.30 1.83 -6.32
C SER A 304 8.78 2.79 -5.27
N THR A 305 8.15 3.90 -5.69
CA THR A 305 7.65 4.96 -4.82
C THR A 305 6.13 4.88 -4.71
N VAL A 306 5.58 5.06 -3.52
CA VAL A 306 4.12 5.16 -3.32
C VAL A 306 3.63 6.48 -3.91
N ILE A 307 2.69 6.39 -4.86
CA ILE A 307 2.04 7.53 -5.54
C ILE A 307 0.63 7.80 -5.02
N ALA A 308 -0.08 6.78 -4.55
CA ALA A 308 -1.32 6.90 -3.79
C ALA A 308 -1.35 5.83 -2.72
N ALA A 309 -1.64 6.22 -1.49
CA ALA A 309 -1.60 5.34 -0.33
C ALA A 309 -3.00 5.04 0.20
N ASP A 310 -3.10 3.94 0.95
CA ASP A 310 -4.22 3.63 1.84
C ASP A 310 -5.57 3.51 1.12
N VAL A 311 -5.61 2.83 -0.04
CA VAL A 311 -6.90 2.39 -0.61
C VAL A 311 -7.36 1.17 0.18
N VAL A 312 -8.37 1.38 1.02
CA VAL A 312 -8.86 0.38 1.98
C VAL A 312 -9.93 -0.48 1.34
N ALA A 313 -9.67 -1.78 1.27
CA ALA A 313 -10.61 -2.83 0.85
C ALA A 313 -11.20 -3.57 2.06
N SER A 314 -12.13 -4.49 1.81
CA SER A 314 -12.71 -5.36 2.86
C SER A 314 -11.66 -6.31 3.47
N ASN A 315 -10.69 -6.75 2.68
CA ASN A 315 -9.68 -7.75 3.05
C ASN A 315 -8.23 -7.23 2.98
N GLY A 316 -8.00 -5.92 2.90
CA GLY A 316 -6.63 -5.40 2.85
C GLY A 316 -6.54 -3.93 2.49
N VAL A 317 -5.32 -3.50 2.18
CA VAL A 317 -5.00 -2.15 1.76
C VAL A 317 -4.13 -2.17 0.50
N ILE A 318 -4.37 -1.23 -0.42
CA ILE A 318 -3.56 -1.04 -1.62
C ILE A 318 -2.76 0.26 -1.50
N HIS A 319 -1.47 0.19 -1.82
CA HIS A 319 -0.64 1.35 -2.11
C HIS A 319 -0.27 1.32 -3.59
N ALA A 320 -0.74 2.29 -4.35
CA ALA A 320 -0.34 2.45 -5.74
C ALA A 320 1.14 2.87 -5.82
N VAL A 321 1.90 2.22 -6.69
CA VAL A 321 3.34 2.47 -6.84
C VAL A 321 3.72 2.75 -8.29
N ASP A 322 4.82 3.51 -8.48
CA ASP A 322 5.29 3.98 -9.78
C ASP A 322 6.28 3.04 -10.48
N ALA A 323 6.65 1.91 -9.87
CA ALA A 323 7.53 0.92 -10.49
C ALA A 323 7.17 -0.49 -10.05
N VAL A 324 7.36 -1.48 -10.95
CA VAL A 324 7.33 -2.90 -10.60
C VAL A 324 8.59 -3.26 -9.82
N ILE A 325 8.42 -3.86 -8.65
CA ILE A 325 9.51 -4.36 -7.82
C ILE A 325 9.88 -5.76 -8.31
N GLY A 326 10.99 -5.89 -9.03
CA GLY A 326 11.51 -7.18 -9.47
C GLY A 326 11.88 -8.10 -8.30
N LEU A 327 12.55 -9.18 -8.61
CA LEU A 327 13.04 -10.12 -7.59
C LEU A 327 14.47 -9.69 -7.17
N PRO A 328 14.63 -8.98 -6.04
CA PRO A 328 15.91 -8.37 -5.67
C PRO A 328 16.98 -9.43 -5.38
N THR A 329 18.19 -9.17 -5.84
CA THR A 329 19.41 -9.89 -5.47
C THR A 329 19.99 -9.33 -4.15
N VAL A 330 21.02 -9.99 -3.61
CA VAL A 330 21.74 -9.44 -2.45
C VAL A 330 22.40 -8.09 -2.77
N VAL A 331 22.75 -7.82 -4.03
CA VAL A 331 23.30 -6.53 -4.48
C VAL A 331 22.23 -5.46 -4.48
N ASP A 332 21.01 -5.77 -4.95
CA ASP A 332 19.91 -4.80 -5.01
C ASP A 332 19.53 -4.31 -3.61
N PHE A 333 19.54 -5.18 -2.60
CA PHE A 333 19.31 -4.76 -1.21
C PHE A 333 20.42 -3.88 -0.67
N ALA A 334 21.69 -4.22 -0.96
CA ALA A 334 22.80 -3.38 -0.53
C ALA A 334 22.80 -2.00 -1.19
N LEU A 335 22.31 -1.91 -2.44
CA LEU A 335 22.10 -0.63 -3.15
C LEU A 335 20.90 0.16 -2.62
N ALA A 336 19.87 -0.53 -2.12
CA ALA A 336 18.65 0.10 -1.66
C ALA A 336 18.75 0.67 -0.23
N ASP A 337 19.56 0.03 0.62
CA ASP A 337 19.73 0.40 2.03
C ASP A 337 20.97 1.25 2.23
N PRO A 338 20.83 2.56 2.55
CA PRO A 338 21.96 3.46 2.74
C PRO A 338 22.93 3.05 3.86
N THR A 339 22.54 2.11 4.73
CA THR A 339 23.41 1.55 5.76
C THR A 339 24.65 0.86 5.15
N PHE A 340 24.58 0.45 3.88
CA PHE A 340 25.62 -0.27 3.15
C PHE A 340 26.34 0.55 2.08
N ASP A 341 26.17 1.87 2.03
CA ASP A 341 26.79 2.74 1.01
C ASP A 341 28.31 2.54 0.91
N THR A 342 28.97 2.39 2.05
CA THR A 342 30.43 2.17 2.10
C THR A 342 30.82 0.78 1.59
N LEU A 343 30.00 -0.25 1.85
CA LEU A 343 30.19 -1.58 1.27
C LEU A 343 30.07 -1.53 -0.26
N ILE A 344 29.04 -0.86 -0.77
CA ILE A 344 28.88 -0.68 -2.23
C ILE A 344 30.08 0.07 -2.82
N ALA A 345 30.53 1.16 -2.18
CA ALA A 345 31.72 1.88 -2.63
C ALA A 345 32.96 0.99 -2.64
N ALA A 346 33.09 0.08 -1.66
CA ALA A 346 34.18 -0.89 -1.61
C ALA A 346 34.09 -1.93 -2.74
N LEU A 347 32.90 -2.52 -2.98
CA LEU A 347 32.66 -3.54 -4.01
C LEU A 347 32.79 -3.00 -5.45
N THR A 348 32.57 -1.70 -5.65
CA THR A 348 32.59 -1.03 -6.97
C THR A 348 33.88 -0.23 -7.21
N ARG A 349 34.91 -0.36 -6.36
CA ARG A 349 36.15 0.35 -6.52
C ARG A 349 36.82 -0.06 -7.83
N SER A 350 37.22 0.91 -8.63
CA SER A 350 37.62 0.72 -10.05
C SER A 350 38.93 -0.04 -10.27
N ASP A 351 39.74 -0.20 -9.24
CA ASP A 351 41.01 -0.96 -9.29
C ASP A 351 40.84 -2.43 -8.90
N LEU A 352 39.66 -2.85 -8.42
CA LEU A 352 39.40 -4.26 -8.14
C LEU A 352 39.44 -5.09 -9.42
N THR A 353 40.16 -6.20 -9.35
CA THR A 353 40.28 -7.16 -10.47
C THR A 353 39.16 -8.19 -10.49
N PHE A 354 38.34 -8.28 -9.43
CA PHE A 354 37.21 -9.20 -9.32
C PHE A 354 35.91 -8.44 -9.39
N ASP A 355 34.98 -8.86 -10.30
CA ASP A 355 33.67 -8.28 -10.42
C ASP A 355 32.70 -8.83 -9.36
N TYR A 356 32.67 -8.18 -8.20
CA TYR A 356 31.77 -8.55 -7.10
C TYR A 356 30.30 -8.33 -7.46
N VAL A 357 29.99 -7.21 -8.09
CA VAL A 357 28.60 -6.86 -8.43
C VAL A 357 28.02 -7.88 -9.41
N GLY A 358 28.73 -8.17 -10.50
CA GLY A 358 28.30 -9.18 -11.48
C GLY A 358 28.20 -10.57 -10.84
N THR A 359 29.18 -10.97 -10.02
CA THR A 359 29.17 -12.28 -9.35
C THR A 359 28.01 -12.43 -8.37
N LEU A 360 27.81 -11.45 -7.46
CA LEU A 360 26.78 -11.49 -6.42
C LEU A 360 25.35 -11.22 -6.98
N SER A 361 25.25 -10.78 -8.23
CA SER A 361 23.99 -10.69 -8.96
C SER A 361 23.62 -11.97 -9.72
N THR A 362 24.42 -13.02 -9.66
CA THR A 362 24.14 -14.30 -10.32
C THR A 362 22.80 -14.85 -9.82
N PRO A 363 21.86 -15.21 -10.73
CA PRO A 363 20.55 -15.73 -10.33
C PRO A 363 20.65 -17.05 -9.56
N ASN A 364 19.71 -17.28 -8.64
CA ASN A 364 19.61 -18.55 -7.93
C ASN A 364 19.44 -19.71 -8.92
N GLY A 365 20.05 -20.86 -8.61
CA GLY A 365 20.11 -22.01 -9.52
C GLY A 365 21.25 -21.97 -10.52
N THR A 366 22.00 -20.87 -10.61
CA THR A 366 23.21 -20.73 -11.42
C THR A 366 24.40 -20.55 -10.48
N SER A 367 25.43 -21.43 -10.63
CA SER A 367 26.67 -21.29 -9.82
C SER A 367 27.34 -19.94 -10.10
N PRO A 368 27.83 -19.23 -9.07
CA PRO A 368 28.04 -19.63 -7.68
C PRO A 368 26.87 -19.34 -6.69
N ALA A 369 25.73 -18.83 -7.14
CA ALA A 369 24.56 -18.66 -6.26
C ALA A 369 24.02 -20.01 -5.72
N PRO A 370 23.31 -20.04 -4.54
CA PRO A 370 22.95 -18.88 -3.72
C PRO A 370 24.11 -18.36 -2.88
N PHE A 371 23.93 -17.14 -2.34
CA PHE A 371 24.94 -16.48 -1.53
C PHE A 371 24.50 -16.28 -0.09
N THR A 372 25.46 -16.22 0.83
CA THR A 372 25.29 -15.57 2.13
C THR A 372 26.28 -14.41 2.20
N VAL A 373 25.79 -13.21 2.47
CA VAL A 373 26.61 -12.02 2.58
C VAL A 373 26.54 -11.50 4.02
N PHE A 374 27.67 -11.45 4.68
CA PHE A 374 27.85 -10.76 5.96
C PHE A 374 28.22 -9.31 5.64
N ALA A 375 27.21 -8.41 5.63
CA ALA A 375 27.35 -7.05 5.14
C ALA A 375 27.76 -6.08 6.26
N PRO A 376 28.99 -5.54 6.24
CA PRO A 376 29.40 -4.52 7.20
C PRO A 376 28.68 -3.21 6.96
N THR A 377 28.25 -2.57 8.05
CA THR A 377 27.64 -1.24 7.99
C THR A 377 28.68 -0.16 7.64
N ASN A 378 28.19 1.05 7.32
CA ASN A 378 29.06 2.22 7.14
C ASN A 378 29.94 2.47 8.37
N GLU A 379 29.39 2.28 9.58
CA GLU A 379 30.12 2.44 10.84
C GLU A 379 31.23 1.40 10.98
N ALA A 380 30.94 0.13 10.64
CA ALA A 380 31.95 -0.94 10.65
C ALA A 380 33.16 -0.61 9.77
N PHE A 381 32.95 0.01 8.60
CA PHE A 381 34.05 0.48 7.75
C PHE A 381 34.77 1.70 8.33
N ALA A 382 34.05 2.63 8.96
CA ALA A 382 34.67 3.79 9.63
C ALA A 382 35.61 3.33 10.78
N ASP A 383 35.18 2.33 11.55
CA ASP A 383 35.94 1.74 12.62
C ASP A 383 37.20 1.00 12.07
N LEU A 384 37.06 0.27 10.97
CA LEU A 384 38.19 -0.37 10.29
C LEU A 384 39.22 0.66 9.84
N LEU A 385 38.82 1.74 9.18
CA LEU A 385 39.73 2.81 8.73
C LEU A 385 40.46 3.45 9.91
N THR A 386 39.77 3.65 11.03
CA THR A 386 40.38 4.15 12.28
C THR A 386 41.39 3.16 12.85
N GLU A 387 41.04 1.88 12.91
CA GLU A 387 41.95 0.82 13.40
C GLU A 387 43.23 0.73 12.56
N LEU A 388 43.08 0.82 11.23
CA LEU A 388 44.17 0.79 10.28
C LEU A 388 44.95 2.11 10.16
N ASN A 389 44.45 3.19 10.82
CA ASN A 389 44.99 4.54 10.72
C ASN A 389 45.06 5.05 9.26
N LEU A 390 43.96 4.79 8.50
CA LEU A 390 43.75 5.21 7.11
C LEU A 390 42.74 6.31 7.03
N ALA A 391 42.85 7.22 6.06
CA ALA A 391 41.94 8.34 5.89
C ALA A 391 40.69 7.96 5.08
N SER A 392 40.76 6.98 4.20
CA SER A 392 39.67 6.58 3.29
C SER A 392 39.83 5.14 2.80
N LEU A 393 38.77 4.61 2.19
CA LEU A 393 38.78 3.31 1.48
C LEU A 393 39.84 3.25 0.37
N ALA A 394 40.15 4.40 -0.27
CA ALA A 394 41.13 4.47 -1.35
C ALA A 394 42.53 4.18 -0.87
N ASP A 395 42.82 4.36 0.42
CA ASP A 395 44.14 4.10 1.03
C ASP A 395 44.39 2.61 1.31
N ILE A 396 43.33 1.78 1.24
CA ILE A 396 43.48 0.31 1.40
C ILE A 396 44.01 -0.25 0.06
N PRO A 397 45.15 -0.95 0.07
CA PRO A 397 45.68 -1.61 -1.13
C PRO A 397 44.65 -2.60 -1.73
N GLU A 398 44.60 -2.69 -3.06
CA GLU A 398 43.59 -3.54 -3.79
C GLU A 398 43.62 -4.98 -3.26
N ALA A 399 44.76 -5.60 -3.18
CA ALA A 399 44.89 -6.99 -2.72
C ALA A 399 44.35 -7.18 -1.27
N THR A 400 44.55 -6.19 -0.40
CA THR A 400 44.04 -6.22 0.97
C THR A 400 42.53 -6.05 0.99
N LEU A 401 41.99 -5.08 0.22
CA LEU A 401 40.55 -4.88 0.12
C LEU A 401 39.89 -6.12 -0.44
N LYS A 402 40.44 -6.70 -1.52
CA LYS A 402 39.92 -7.94 -2.12
C LYS A 402 39.86 -9.07 -1.10
N ALA A 403 40.99 -9.34 -0.40
CA ALA A 403 41.02 -10.38 0.60
C ALA A 403 40.01 -10.14 1.74
N THR A 404 39.86 -8.88 2.15
CA THR A 404 38.85 -8.46 3.13
C THR A 404 37.42 -8.71 2.62
N LEU A 405 37.07 -8.26 1.40
CA LEU A 405 35.73 -8.46 0.83
C LEU A 405 35.41 -9.95 0.64
N ASP A 406 36.37 -10.77 0.26
CA ASP A 406 36.22 -12.23 0.14
C ASP A 406 35.82 -12.90 1.47
N MET A 407 36.20 -12.35 2.63
CA MET A 407 35.78 -12.86 3.95
C MET A 407 34.27 -12.67 4.24
N HIS A 408 33.60 -11.81 3.49
CA HIS A 408 32.20 -11.43 3.72
C HIS A 408 31.20 -12.20 2.86
N ALA A 409 31.63 -12.99 1.90
CA ALA A 409 30.76 -13.69 0.98
C ALA A 409 30.98 -15.22 1.05
N VAL A 410 29.86 -15.93 1.22
CA VAL A 410 29.77 -17.39 1.08
C VAL A 410 29.09 -17.70 -0.23
N ALA A 411 29.69 -18.53 -1.06
CA ALA A 411 29.12 -18.98 -2.31
C ALA A 411 28.53 -20.38 -2.17
N GLY A 412 27.43 -20.64 -2.90
CA GLY A 412 26.74 -21.94 -2.95
C GLY A 412 25.89 -22.26 -1.72
N ALA A 413 25.66 -21.29 -0.82
CA ALA A 413 24.88 -21.51 0.39
C ALA A 413 24.02 -20.28 0.76
N ASN A 414 22.78 -20.53 1.21
CA ASN A 414 21.85 -19.56 1.79
C ASN A 414 21.74 -19.86 3.30
N VAL A 415 22.68 -19.38 4.09
CA VAL A 415 22.82 -19.70 5.51
C VAL A 415 21.93 -18.78 6.32
N GLN A 416 20.78 -19.26 6.76
CA GLN A 416 19.85 -18.51 7.62
C GLN A 416 20.37 -18.45 9.06
N SER A 417 19.94 -17.43 9.81
CA SER A 417 20.30 -17.30 11.24
C SER A 417 19.88 -18.52 12.08
N SER A 418 18.78 -19.16 11.70
CA SER A 418 18.23 -20.35 12.36
C SER A 418 19.12 -21.59 12.29
N VAL A 419 20.07 -21.65 11.36
CA VAL A 419 21.01 -22.77 11.23
C VAL A 419 22.40 -22.45 11.82
N LEU A 420 22.63 -21.22 12.27
CA LEU A 420 23.86 -20.87 12.95
C LEU A 420 23.97 -21.58 14.32
N MET A 421 25.17 -22.03 14.67
CA MET A 421 25.43 -22.74 15.92
C MET A 421 26.78 -22.27 16.51
N ASP A 422 26.96 -22.50 17.81
CA ASP A 422 28.20 -22.21 18.46
C ASP A 422 29.38 -23.04 17.87
N ASN A 423 30.46 -22.36 17.61
CA ASN A 423 31.69 -22.92 16.98
C ASN A 423 31.44 -23.45 15.55
N MET A 424 30.39 -22.95 14.86
CA MET A 424 30.15 -23.33 13.46
C MET A 424 31.17 -22.68 12.55
N ASN A 425 31.91 -23.53 11.81
CA ASN A 425 32.85 -23.07 10.80
C ASN A 425 32.09 -22.76 9.49
N ILE A 426 32.23 -21.55 8.98
CA ILE A 426 31.63 -21.07 7.73
C ILE A 426 32.76 -20.75 6.75
N ALA A 427 32.79 -21.46 5.61
CA ALA A 427 33.75 -21.23 4.55
C ALA A 427 33.29 -20.06 3.68
N THR A 428 34.00 -18.95 3.73
CA THR A 428 33.83 -17.78 2.85
C THR A 428 34.74 -17.89 1.62
N LEU A 429 34.61 -16.96 0.67
CA LEU A 429 35.54 -16.87 -0.47
C LEU A 429 36.98 -16.56 -0.03
N GLY A 430 37.17 -15.89 1.11
CA GLY A 430 38.48 -15.46 1.63
C GLY A 430 39.10 -16.39 2.68
N GLY A 431 38.33 -17.33 3.20
CA GLY A 431 38.80 -18.21 4.28
C GLY A 431 37.66 -18.63 5.19
N ASN A 432 37.99 -19.14 6.36
CA ASN A 432 37.00 -19.59 7.34
C ASN A 432 36.72 -18.51 8.39
N ILE A 433 35.45 -18.37 8.75
CA ILE A 433 34.98 -17.63 9.93
C ILE A 433 34.23 -18.57 10.86
N THR A 434 34.20 -18.25 12.15
CA THR A 434 33.48 -19.05 13.14
C THR A 434 32.24 -18.30 13.65
N ALA A 435 31.07 -18.90 13.48
CA ALA A 435 29.82 -18.36 14.05
C ALA A 435 29.61 -18.87 15.48
N ASN A 436 29.02 -18.01 16.32
CA ASN A 436 28.53 -18.36 17.65
C ASN A 436 27.20 -17.70 17.88
N VAL A 437 26.34 -18.31 18.69
CA VAL A 437 24.97 -17.83 18.98
C VAL A 437 24.69 -17.64 20.47
N THR A 438 25.50 -18.27 21.33
CA THR A 438 25.35 -18.08 22.79
C THR A 438 25.74 -16.66 23.20
N GLY A 439 24.78 -15.91 23.77
CA GLY A 439 24.96 -14.51 24.15
C GLY A 439 24.65 -13.50 23.04
N GLY A 440 24.19 -13.96 21.88
CA GLY A 440 23.88 -13.21 20.67
C GLY A 440 24.69 -13.72 19.47
N PRO A 441 24.14 -13.56 18.23
CA PRO A 441 24.82 -14.08 17.05
C PRO A 441 26.07 -13.26 16.74
N THR A 442 27.23 -13.93 16.67
CA THR A 442 28.51 -13.31 16.38
C THR A 442 29.32 -14.11 15.35
N LEU A 443 30.30 -13.44 14.73
CA LEU A 443 31.27 -14.03 13.83
C LEU A 443 32.68 -13.74 14.36
N THR A 444 33.54 -14.75 14.38
CA THR A 444 34.96 -14.59 14.70
C THR A 444 35.77 -14.75 13.41
N ASP A 445 36.56 -13.77 13.06
CA ASP A 445 37.42 -13.77 11.86
C ASP A 445 38.77 -14.51 12.08
N GLY A 446 39.61 -14.55 11.04
CA GLY A 446 40.92 -15.20 11.07
C GLY A 446 41.90 -14.63 12.11
N ASN A 447 41.71 -13.37 12.49
CA ASN A 447 42.53 -12.67 13.50
C ASN A 447 41.95 -12.78 14.93
N GLY A 448 40.83 -13.50 15.12
CA GLY A 448 40.18 -13.66 16.42
C GLY A 448 39.32 -12.44 16.81
N ARG A 449 39.03 -11.52 15.89
CA ARG A 449 38.15 -10.38 16.11
C ARG A 449 36.68 -10.86 16.07
N ILE A 450 35.83 -10.27 16.90
CA ILE A 450 34.45 -10.67 17.04
C ILE A 450 33.57 -9.56 16.49
N SER A 451 32.78 -9.88 15.47
CA SER A 451 31.71 -9.02 14.91
C SER A 451 30.32 -9.51 15.36
N ASN A 452 29.48 -8.61 15.80
CA ASN A 452 28.07 -8.94 16.06
C ASN A 452 27.27 -8.94 14.77
N ILE A 453 26.35 -9.90 14.63
CA ILE A 453 25.31 -9.84 13.61
C ILE A 453 24.16 -9.01 14.17
N ILE A 454 23.98 -7.82 13.64
CA ILE A 454 23.03 -6.81 14.15
C ILE A 454 21.67 -6.83 13.45
N ALA A 455 21.60 -7.41 12.25
CA ALA A 455 20.35 -7.74 11.57
C ALA A 455 20.54 -9.06 10.81
N VAL A 456 19.51 -9.87 10.81
CA VAL A 456 19.56 -11.23 10.26
C VAL A 456 18.54 -11.41 9.15
N ASP A 457 18.81 -12.34 8.24
CA ASP A 457 17.85 -12.94 7.32
C ASP A 457 17.17 -11.95 6.36
N VAL A 458 17.92 -10.95 5.85
CA VAL A 458 17.44 -10.17 4.70
C VAL A 458 17.48 -11.07 3.47
N GLN A 459 16.35 -11.69 3.17
CA GLN A 459 16.25 -12.72 2.14
C GLN A 459 16.09 -12.13 0.76
N ALA A 460 17.04 -12.40 -0.11
CA ALA A 460 17.01 -12.05 -1.52
C ALA A 460 16.57 -13.23 -2.41
N SER A 461 16.34 -12.97 -3.69
CA SER A 461 16.07 -14.01 -4.69
C SER A 461 17.21 -15.00 -4.85
N ASN A 462 18.45 -14.55 -4.68
CA ASN A 462 19.66 -15.34 -4.91
C ASN A 462 20.55 -15.51 -3.68
N GLY A 463 20.06 -15.21 -2.47
CA GLY A 463 20.85 -15.35 -1.26
C GLY A 463 20.23 -14.67 -0.04
N VAL A 464 21.02 -14.55 1.03
CA VAL A 464 20.64 -13.90 2.29
C VAL A 464 21.75 -12.94 2.74
N ILE A 465 21.35 -11.83 3.35
CA ILE A 465 22.25 -10.84 3.94
C ILE A 465 22.08 -10.86 5.46
N HIS A 466 23.20 -10.79 6.17
CA HIS A 466 23.26 -10.49 7.60
C HIS A 466 24.10 -9.23 7.79
N ALA A 467 23.51 -8.19 8.38
CA ALA A 467 24.25 -6.97 8.70
C ALA A 467 25.19 -7.20 9.91
N ILE A 468 26.40 -6.73 9.81
CA ILE A 468 27.42 -6.89 10.85
C ILE A 468 28.04 -5.53 11.23
N ASP A 469 28.43 -5.41 12.51
CA ASP A 469 28.95 -4.17 13.08
C ASP A 469 30.50 -4.04 12.99
N MET A 470 31.19 -5.04 12.43
CA MET A 470 32.65 -5.01 12.24
C MET A 470 33.03 -5.68 10.93
N VAL A 471 34.00 -5.13 10.19
CA VAL A 471 34.54 -5.71 8.98
C VAL A 471 35.40 -6.93 9.36
N LEU A 472 35.18 -8.07 8.72
CA LEU A 472 35.93 -9.31 8.92
C LEU A 472 37.27 -9.24 8.17
N LEU A 473 38.34 -9.62 8.82
CA LEU A 473 39.69 -9.67 8.23
C LEU A 473 40.15 -11.10 8.03
N PRO A 474 40.97 -11.36 6.98
CA PRO A 474 41.55 -12.69 6.71
C PRO A 474 42.56 -13.14 7.75
#